data_6bb5fad10ad3f8d7dbcb96d6aab8c6b5
#
_entry.id   6bb5fad10ad3f8d7dbcb96d6aab8c6b5
#
_cell.length_a   1.000
_cell.length_b   1.000
_cell.length_c   1.000
_cell.angle_alpha   90.00
_cell.angle_beta   90.00
_cell.angle_gamma   90.00
#
_symmetry.space_group_name_H-M   'P 1'
#
loop_
_entity.id
_entity.type
_entity.pdbx_description
1 polymer ?
#
loop_
_entity_poly.entity_id
_entity_poly.type
_entity_poly.pdbx_seq_one_letter_code
_entity_poly.pdbx_strand_id
1 'polypeptide(L)'
;MPPLTYANYLDLEKLLTLQKPRSTPAEHDEMLFIIIHQTYELWFKQLLHEFEKIKKDFSAGDLFGAIHSFKRTRTIMKTLVAQVDILETMTPSSFSSFRDRLETASGFQSVQFREIEFVLGYKRASTLAYVKPDFPGYDRLQQLLRERTVIDHFYDFLATRGAPIPDELNKRDLTQPNGPNEQVQEEILRLYKNAPECSILFELMTDVDEGLQEWRYRHIKLVERTIGAKKGTGGSPGVPFLKESLFRPVFHDLWAIRHQM
;
A
#
# COMPACT_ATOMS: atom_id res chain seq x y z
N MET A 1 2.73 36.32 16.93
CA MET A 1 3.01 34.89 17.13
C MET A 1 4.53 34.71 17.07
N PRO A 2 5.13 33.82 17.86
CA PRO A 2 6.55 33.52 17.69
C PRO A 2 6.82 32.99 16.28
N PRO A 3 8.03 33.19 15.73
CA PRO A 3 8.37 32.68 14.42
C PRO A 3 8.31 31.16 14.39
N LEU A 4 7.88 30.60 13.25
CA LEU A 4 7.82 29.16 13.03
C LEU A 4 9.25 28.58 13.00
N THR A 5 9.52 27.61 13.85
CA THR A 5 10.80 26.88 13.90
C THR A 5 10.64 25.47 13.37
N TYR A 6 11.75 24.82 13.02
CA TYR A 6 11.75 23.40 12.58
C TYR A 6 11.05 22.48 13.60
N ALA A 7 11.36 22.66 14.89
CA ALA A 7 10.77 21.83 15.94
C ALA A 7 9.24 22.04 16.05
N ASN A 8 8.79 23.31 16.00
CA ASN A 8 7.36 23.62 16.11
C ASN A 8 6.58 23.22 14.85
N TYR A 9 7.18 23.39 13.67
CA TYR A 9 6.54 23.00 12.40
C TYR A 9 6.30 21.49 12.30
N LEU A 10 7.24 20.68 12.79
CA LEU A 10 7.16 19.21 12.77
C LEU A 10 6.56 18.61 14.04
N ASP A 11 6.20 19.44 15.05
CA ASP A 11 5.71 18.97 16.35
C ASP A 11 6.64 17.93 16.99
N LEU A 12 7.98 18.18 16.91
CA LEU A 12 9.00 17.20 17.27
C LEU A 12 8.94 16.78 18.73
N GLU A 13 8.66 17.71 19.63
CA GLU A 13 8.55 17.39 21.06
C GLU A 13 7.51 16.29 21.29
N LYS A 14 6.33 16.43 20.69
CA LYS A 14 5.27 15.42 20.76
C LYS A 14 5.65 14.15 20.02
N LEU A 15 6.13 14.26 18.77
CA LEU A 15 6.47 13.11 17.94
C LEU A 15 7.48 12.18 18.64
N LEU A 16 8.53 12.75 19.26
CA LEU A 16 9.58 11.98 19.91
C LEU A 16 9.20 11.44 21.31
N THR A 17 7.99 11.69 21.78
CA THR A 17 7.44 11.12 23.02
C THR A 17 6.40 10.01 22.78
N LEU A 18 6.12 9.67 21.51
CA LEU A 18 5.12 8.65 21.16
C LEU A 18 5.66 7.21 21.24
N GLN A 19 6.98 7.03 21.38
CA GLN A 19 7.60 5.71 21.50
C GLN A 19 7.59 5.26 22.96
N LYS A 20 6.66 4.37 23.32
CA LYS A 20 6.42 3.94 24.70
C LYS A 20 6.53 2.42 24.83
N PRO A 21 7.74 1.87 25.09
CA PRO A 21 7.92 0.44 25.37
C PRO A 21 7.06 -0.03 26.54
N ARG A 22 6.64 -1.28 26.51
CA ARG A 22 5.76 -1.92 27.51
C ARG A 22 6.48 -2.97 28.35
N SER A 23 7.66 -3.42 27.91
CA SER A 23 8.42 -4.44 28.61
C SER A 23 9.02 -3.93 29.92
N THR A 24 9.01 -4.79 30.95
CA THR A 24 9.65 -4.56 32.24
C THR A 24 10.32 -5.86 32.69
N PRO A 25 11.67 -5.91 32.81
CA PRO A 25 12.61 -4.83 32.47
C PRO A 25 12.54 -4.43 30.99
N ALA A 26 13.03 -3.24 30.66
CA ALA A 26 12.99 -2.72 29.30
C ALA A 26 13.81 -3.59 28.33
N GLU A 27 13.21 -4.00 27.23
CA GLU A 27 13.85 -4.75 26.15
C GLU A 27 14.34 -3.77 25.06
N HIS A 28 15.60 -3.89 24.66
CA HIS A 28 16.26 -2.93 23.77
C HIS A 28 15.54 -2.84 22.41
N ASP A 29 15.21 -3.97 21.82
CA ASP A 29 14.65 -4.03 20.46
C ASP A 29 13.17 -3.64 20.37
N GLU A 30 12.47 -3.50 21.50
CA GLU A 30 11.09 -3.00 21.50
C GLU A 30 11.01 -1.55 21.00
N MET A 31 12.01 -0.71 21.27
CA MET A 31 12.09 0.64 20.73
C MET A 31 12.21 0.63 19.21
N LEU A 32 13.07 -0.23 18.65
CA LEU A 32 13.19 -0.43 17.21
C LEU A 32 11.85 -0.87 16.60
N PHE A 33 11.18 -1.84 17.23
CA PHE A 33 9.90 -2.35 16.77
C PHE A 33 8.84 -1.25 16.69
N ILE A 34 8.75 -0.38 17.70
CA ILE A 34 7.81 0.75 17.71
C ILE A 34 8.14 1.75 16.60
N ILE A 35 9.39 2.20 16.53
CA ILE A 35 9.81 3.23 15.57
C ILE A 35 9.57 2.77 14.13
N ILE A 36 9.94 1.54 13.80
CA ILE A 36 9.81 1.06 12.43
C ILE A 36 8.33 0.98 12.01
N HIS A 37 7.43 0.53 12.89
CA HIS A 37 6.01 0.48 12.59
C HIS A 37 5.39 1.88 12.47
N GLN A 38 5.76 2.81 13.35
CA GLN A 38 5.34 4.21 13.23
C GLN A 38 5.82 4.84 11.92
N THR A 39 7.05 4.53 11.50
CA THR A 39 7.61 5.01 10.23
C THR A 39 6.86 4.43 9.03
N TYR A 40 6.49 3.14 9.06
CA TYR A 40 5.62 2.55 8.02
C TYR A 40 4.27 3.27 7.95
N GLU A 41 3.62 3.51 9.06
CA GLU A 41 2.32 4.20 9.08
C GLU A 41 2.42 5.65 8.54
N LEU A 42 3.52 6.36 8.80
CA LEU A 42 3.76 7.69 8.21
C LEU A 42 3.97 7.62 6.69
N TRP A 43 4.68 6.61 6.18
CA TRP A 43 4.81 6.40 4.74
C TRP A 43 3.51 5.95 4.10
N PHE A 44 2.71 5.13 4.76
CA PHE A 44 1.38 4.75 4.27
C PHE A 44 0.47 5.98 4.13
N LYS A 45 0.51 6.89 5.10
CA LYS A 45 -0.20 8.18 5.02
C LYS A 45 0.25 9.00 3.81
N GLN A 46 1.56 9.06 3.54
CA GLN A 46 2.08 9.76 2.38
C GLN A 46 1.67 9.08 1.07
N LEU A 47 1.72 7.75 0.99
CA LEU A 47 1.26 7.01 -0.19
C LEU A 47 -0.22 7.27 -0.49
N LEU A 48 -1.09 7.24 0.53
CA LEU A 48 -2.51 7.58 0.37
C LEU A 48 -2.70 9.00 -0.16
N HIS A 49 -1.91 9.96 0.34
CA HIS A 49 -1.92 11.34 -0.17
C HIS A 49 -1.51 11.42 -1.64
N GLU A 50 -0.48 10.68 -2.07
CA GLU A 50 -0.06 10.63 -3.49
C GLU A 50 -1.13 9.95 -4.36
N PHE A 51 -1.76 8.86 -3.91
CA PHE A 51 -2.82 8.21 -4.67
C PHE A 51 -4.05 9.11 -4.87
N GLU A 52 -4.42 9.93 -3.90
CA GLU A 52 -5.48 10.93 -4.09
C GLU A 52 -5.09 11.99 -5.14
N LYS A 53 -3.82 12.40 -5.19
CA LYS A 53 -3.32 13.28 -6.25
C LYS A 53 -3.35 12.59 -7.62
N ILE A 54 -2.90 11.35 -7.70
CA ILE A 54 -2.91 10.53 -8.93
C ILE A 54 -4.33 10.39 -9.48
N LYS A 55 -5.33 10.11 -8.64
CA LYS A 55 -6.73 10.04 -9.07
C LYS A 55 -7.20 11.34 -9.73
N LYS A 56 -6.83 12.49 -9.14
CA LYS A 56 -7.17 13.82 -9.68
C LYS A 56 -6.46 14.06 -11.02
N ASP A 57 -5.17 13.73 -11.11
CA ASP A 57 -4.38 13.89 -12.33
C ASP A 57 -4.93 13.03 -13.47
N PHE A 58 -5.28 11.79 -13.19
CA PHE A 58 -5.90 10.89 -14.15
C PHE A 58 -7.24 11.43 -14.66
N SER A 59 -8.12 11.87 -13.77
CA SER A 59 -9.41 12.45 -14.17
C SER A 59 -9.27 13.75 -14.97
N ALA A 60 -8.19 14.50 -14.73
CA ALA A 60 -7.89 15.72 -15.49
C ALA A 60 -7.11 15.47 -16.80
N GLY A 61 -6.70 14.23 -17.07
CA GLY A 61 -5.82 13.91 -18.20
C GLY A 61 -4.38 14.45 -18.04
N ASP A 62 -3.98 14.82 -16.81
CA ASP A 62 -2.64 15.35 -16.52
C ASP A 62 -1.59 14.24 -16.43
N LEU A 63 -0.99 13.93 -17.58
CA LEU A 63 0.06 12.93 -17.70
C LEU A 63 1.28 13.24 -16.82
N PHE A 64 1.76 14.50 -16.86
CA PHE A 64 2.99 14.86 -16.17
C PHE A 64 2.82 14.92 -14.66
N GLY A 65 1.64 15.36 -14.18
CA GLY A 65 1.26 15.28 -12.77
C GLY A 65 1.25 13.83 -12.28
N ALA A 66 0.61 12.94 -13.04
CA ALA A 66 0.59 11.51 -12.73
C ALA A 66 2.00 10.89 -12.71
N ILE A 67 2.84 11.15 -13.73
CA ILE A 67 4.25 10.70 -13.78
C ILE A 67 5.01 11.17 -12.53
N HIS A 68 4.87 12.44 -12.15
CA HIS A 68 5.55 12.99 -10.98
C HIS A 68 5.16 12.26 -9.69
N SER A 69 3.86 12.05 -9.49
CA SER A 69 3.33 11.37 -8.30
C SER A 69 3.70 9.88 -8.28
N PHE A 70 3.63 9.17 -9.41
CA PHE A 70 4.10 7.77 -9.51
C PHE A 70 5.60 7.63 -9.27
N LYS A 71 6.42 8.55 -9.76
CA LYS A 71 7.87 8.56 -9.48
C LYS A 71 8.14 8.69 -7.98
N ARG A 72 7.38 9.52 -7.26
CA ARG A 72 7.49 9.64 -5.79
C ARG A 72 7.01 8.37 -5.10
N THR A 73 5.85 7.86 -5.48
CA THR A 73 5.27 6.61 -4.95
C THR A 73 6.25 5.44 -5.09
N ARG A 74 6.85 5.25 -6.26
CA ARG A 74 7.89 4.25 -6.51
C ARG A 74 9.07 4.42 -5.55
N THR A 75 9.55 5.65 -5.35
CA THR A 75 10.69 5.92 -4.46
C THR A 75 10.34 5.59 -3.00
N ILE A 76 9.13 5.92 -2.56
CA ILE A 76 8.63 5.53 -1.23
C ILE A 76 8.58 4.00 -1.11
N MET A 77 8.06 3.30 -2.12
CA MET A 77 8.03 1.82 -2.10
C MET A 77 9.41 1.21 -1.94
N LYS A 78 10.44 1.71 -2.65
CA LYS A 78 11.83 1.28 -2.45
C LYS A 78 12.32 1.52 -1.01
N THR A 79 11.96 2.64 -0.41
CA THR A 79 12.27 2.93 0.99
C THR A 79 11.59 1.94 1.93
N LEU A 80 10.32 1.61 1.70
CA LEU A 80 9.57 0.64 2.50
C LEU A 80 10.19 -0.78 2.42
N VAL A 81 10.61 -1.19 1.23
CA VAL A 81 11.32 -2.46 1.04
C VAL A 81 12.65 -2.46 1.80
N ALA A 82 13.46 -1.41 1.65
CA ALA A 82 14.75 -1.28 2.34
C ALA A 82 14.62 -1.24 3.88
N GLN A 83 13.54 -0.69 4.42
CA GLN A 83 13.31 -0.68 5.87
C GLN A 83 13.10 -2.08 6.46
N VAL A 84 12.72 -3.07 5.67
CA VAL A 84 12.64 -4.46 6.13
C VAL A 84 14.00 -4.96 6.59
N ASP A 85 15.10 -4.54 5.94
CA ASP A 85 16.47 -4.91 6.32
C ASP A 85 16.79 -4.48 7.76
N ILE A 86 16.32 -3.30 8.16
CA ILE A 86 16.52 -2.80 9.53
C ILE A 86 15.77 -3.70 10.53
N LEU A 87 14.51 -4.04 10.23
CA LEU A 87 13.71 -4.90 11.12
C LEU A 87 14.24 -6.34 11.19
N GLU A 88 14.87 -6.82 10.12
CA GLU A 88 15.52 -8.14 10.07
C GLU A 88 16.77 -8.25 10.95
N THR A 89 17.32 -7.13 11.44
CA THR A 89 18.40 -7.16 12.45
C THR A 89 17.90 -7.66 13.80
N MET A 90 16.61 -7.55 14.08
CA MET A 90 16.02 -8.09 15.30
C MET A 90 15.91 -9.63 15.21
N THR A 91 16.51 -10.31 16.19
CA THR A 91 16.48 -11.76 16.22
C THR A 91 15.12 -12.31 16.69
N PRO A 92 14.77 -13.58 16.37
CA PRO A 92 13.59 -14.21 16.94
C PRO A 92 13.58 -14.22 18.48
N SER A 93 14.73 -14.34 19.10
CA SER A 93 14.89 -14.29 20.56
C SER A 93 14.57 -12.92 21.12
N SER A 94 15.13 -11.85 20.50
CA SER A 94 14.84 -10.47 20.90
C SER A 94 13.36 -10.14 20.74
N PHE A 95 12.72 -10.57 19.64
CA PHE A 95 11.28 -10.37 19.48
C PHE A 95 10.46 -11.15 20.51
N SER A 96 10.86 -12.37 20.82
CA SER A 96 10.14 -13.23 21.79
C SER A 96 10.19 -12.65 23.21
N SER A 97 11.22 -11.87 23.58
CA SER A 97 11.36 -11.31 24.95
C SER A 97 10.28 -10.29 25.30
N PHE A 98 9.74 -9.56 24.30
CA PHE A 98 8.65 -8.59 24.52
C PHE A 98 7.34 -8.93 23.81
N ARG A 99 7.30 -9.99 22.99
CA ARG A 99 6.12 -10.34 22.19
C ARG A 99 4.83 -10.43 23.00
N ASP A 100 4.88 -10.99 24.20
CA ASP A 100 3.69 -11.18 25.04
C ASP A 100 3.15 -9.84 25.58
N ARG A 101 3.98 -8.77 25.55
CA ARG A 101 3.56 -7.41 25.93
C ARG A 101 2.76 -6.72 24.83
N LEU A 102 2.77 -7.26 23.60
CA LEU A 102 1.96 -6.76 22.49
C LEU A 102 0.47 -7.13 22.63
N GLU A 103 0.14 -8.08 23.51
CA GLU A 103 -1.23 -8.58 23.72
C GLU A 103 -1.90 -8.95 22.37
N THR A 104 -2.90 -8.16 21.95
CA THR A 104 -3.59 -8.33 20.67
C THR A 104 -3.10 -7.39 19.57
N ALA A 105 -2.12 -6.52 19.86
CA ALA A 105 -1.58 -5.60 18.84
C ALA A 105 -0.86 -6.38 17.73
N SER A 106 -1.20 -6.08 16.49
CA SER A 106 -0.67 -6.76 15.30
C SER A 106 -0.65 -5.83 14.11
N GLY A 107 0.38 -5.91 13.28
CA GLY A 107 0.44 -5.20 11.99
C GLY A 107 -0.74 -5.53 11.05
N PHE A 108 -1.41 -6.66 11.27
CA PHE A 108 -2.65 -7.02 10.58
C PHE A 108 -3.76 -5.97 10.78
N GLN A 109 -3.73 -5.21 11.88
CA GLN A 109 -4.67 -4.16 12.23
C GLN A 109 -4.34 -2.80 11.58
N SER A 110 -3.29 -2.71 10.75
CA SER A 110 -2.99 -1.47 10.03
C SER A 110 -4.14 -1.11 9.09
N VAL A 111 -4.90 -0.09 9.48
CA VAL A 111 -6.00 0.45 8.67
C VAL A 111 -5.46 1.09 7.41
N GLN A 112 -4.40 1.90 7.51
CA GLN A 112 -3.82 2.59 6.35
C GLN A 112 -3.31 1.63 5.29
N PHE A 113 -2.74 0.48 5.67
CA PHE A 113 -2.35 -0.53 4.69
C PHE A 113 -3.57 -1.11 3.96
N ARG A 114 -4.70 -1.34 4.66
CA ARG A 114 -5.96 -1.76 4.01
C ARG A 114 -6.53 -0.67 3.11
N GLU A 115 -6.42 0.60 3.51
CA GLU A 115 -6.81 1.73 2.67
C GLU A 115 -6.00 1.75 1.36
N ILE A 116 -4.68 1.54 1.43
CA ILE A 116 -3.81 1.41 0.25
C ILE A 116 -4.29 0.28 -0.68
N GLU A 117 -4.56 -0.91 -0.14
CA GLU A 117 -5.08 -2.04 -0.93
C GLU A 117 -6.40 -1.67 -1.63
N PHE A 118 -7.34 -1.04 -0.93
CA PHE A 118 -8.64 -0.67 -1.49
C PHE A 118 -8.54 0.46 -2.53
N VAL A 119 -7.74 1.48 -2.25
CA VAL A 119 -7.49 2.59 -3.17
C VAL A 119 -6.84 2.09 -4.47
N LEU A 120 -5.97 1.10 -4.39
CA LEU A 120 -5.33 0.47 -5.55
C LEU A 120 -6.22 -0.58 -6.25
N GLY A 121 -7.41 -0.88 -5.74
CA GLY A 121 -8.34 -1.82 -6.37
C GLY A 121 -8.25 -3.27 -5.89
N TYR A 122 -7.37 -3.59 -4.95
CA TYR A 122 -7.31 -4.90 -4.32
C TYR A 122 -8.33 -4.99 -3.18
N LYS A 123 -9.63 -4.96 -3.53
CA LYS A 123 -10.75 -4.92 -2.58
C LYS A 123 -11.14 -6.34 -2.15
N ARG A 124 -10.95 -6.62 -0.88
CA ARG A 124 -11.38 -7.87 -0.24
C ARG A 124 -12.32 -7.55 0.92
N ALA A 125 -13.63 -7.57 0.68
CA ALA A 125 -14.63 -7.30 1.72
C ALA A 125 -14.47 -8.21 2.95
N SER A 126 -13.99 -9.45 2.76
CA SER A 126 -13.71 -10.38 3.85
C SER A 126 -12.68 -9.88 4.85
N THR A 127 -11.77 -8.97 4.45
CA THR A 127 -10.78 -8.40 5.38
C THR A 127 -11.42 -7.47 6.41
N LEU A 128 -12.58 -6.90 6.13
CA LEU A 128 -13.33 -6.08 7.08
C LEU A 128 -13.86 -6.89 8.27
N ALA A 129 -14.07 -8.20 8.11
CA ALA A 129 -14.48 -9.06 9.20
C ALA A 129 -13.44 -9.15 10.34
N TYR A 130 -12.19 -8.80 10.05
CA TYR A 130 -11.11 -8.75 11.04
C TYR A 130 -10.90 -7.37 11.67
N VAL A 131 -11.56 -6.33 11.15
CA VAL A 131 -11.52 -4.96 11.70
C VAL A 131 -12.84 -4.74 12.44
N LYS A 132 -12.77 -4.54 13.75
CA LYS A 132 -13.98 -4.32 14.55
C LYS A 132 -14.64 -3.00 14.18
N PRO A 133 -15.99 -2.89 14.22
CA PRO A 133 -16.69 -1.65 13.90
C PRO A 133 -16.32 -0.43 14.76
N ASP A 134 -15.87 -0.66 15.99
CA ASP A 134 -15.39 0.38 16.92
C ASP A 134 -13.92 0.75 16.72
N PHE A 135 -13.24 0.11 15.76
CA PHE A 135 -11.82 0.38 15.49
C PHE A 135 -11.67 1.70 14.69
N PRO A 136 -10.72 2.57 15.08
CA PRO A 136 -10.46 3.80 14.34
C PRO A 136 -10.18 3.53 12.85
N GLY A 137 -10.91 4.23 11.96
CA GLY A 137 -10.78 4.07 10.51
C GLY A 137 -11.69 3.03 9.86
N TYR A 138 -12.50 2.28 10.62
CA TYR A 138 -13.45 1.31 10.06
C TYR A 138 -14.42 1.97 9.05
N ASP A 139 -15.01 3.10 9.39
CA ASP A 139 -15.93 3.83 8.51
C ASP A 139 -15.23 4.26 7.21
N ARG A 140 -13.99 4.70 7.31
CA ARG A 140 -13.20 5.06 6.13
C ARG A 140 -12.96 3.85 5.21
N LEU A 141 -12.66 2.68 5.76
CA LEU A 141 -12.54 1.45 4.98
C LEU A 141 -13.86 1.06 4.30
N GLN A 142 -14.99 1.18 5.00
CA GLN A 142 -16.31 0.95 4.43
C GLN A 142 -16.63 1.90 3.26
N GLN A 143 -16.23 3.16 3.39
CA GLN A 143 -16.36 4.16 2.35
C GLN A 143 -15.48 3.79 1.14
N LEU A 144 -14.19 3.53 1.35
CA LEU A 144 -13.23 3.18 0.28
C LEU A 144 -13.62 1.90 -0.47
N LEU A 145 -14.28 0.95 0.21
CA LEU A 145 -14.78 -0.26 -0.45
C LEU A 145 -15.75 0.08 -1.59
N ARG A 146 -16.49 1.19 -1.47
CA ARG A 146 -17.49 1.64 -2.45
C ARG A 146 -17.02 2.78 -3.35
N GLU A 147 -15.84 3.34 -3.09
CA GLU A 147 -15.26 4.41 -3.92
C GLU A 147 -14.56 3.87 -5.16
N ARG A 148 -14.43 4.71 -6.18
CA ARG A 148 -13.60 4.44 -7.36
C ARG A 148 -12.13 4.36 -6.97
N THR A 149 -11.42 3.45 -7.59
CA THR A 149 -10.00 3.14 -7.34
C THR A 149 -9.07 3.94 -8.25
N VAL A 150 -7.77 3.87 -8.00
CA VAL A 150 -6.75 4.42 -8.92
C VAL A 150 -6.91 3.84 -10.33
N ILE A 151 -7.29 2.55 -10.45
CA ILE A 151 -7.51 1.89 -11.74
C ILE A 151 -8.72 2.47 -12.47
N ASP A 152 -9.81 2.74 -11.76
CA ASP A 152 -11.00 3.35 -12.38
C ASP A 152 -10.71 4.76 -12.90
N HIS A 153 -9.87 5.54 -12.21
CA HIS A 153 -9.39 6.83 -12.69
C HIS A 153 -8.36 6.71 -13.80
N PHE A 154 -7.58 5.63 -13.83
CA PHE A 154 -6.71 5.32 -14.96
C PHE A 154 -7.52 5.05 -16.24
N TYR A 155 -8.66 4.42 -16.15
CA TYR A 155 -9.58 4.28 -17.30
C TYR A 155 -10.08 5.65 -17.79
N ASP A 156 -10.39 6.59 -16.89
CA ASP A 156 -10.72 7.97 -17.29
C ASP A 156 -9.55 8.60 -18.06
N PHE A 157 -8.31 8.44 -17.55
CA PHE A 157 -7.12 8.92 -18.24
C PHE A 157 -6.96 8.30 -19.65
N LEU A 158 -7.11 6.99 -19.79
CA LEU A 158 -7.07 6.35 -21.10
C LEU A 158 -8.13 6.90 -22.05
N ALA A 159 -9.35 7.16 -21.56
CA ALA A 159 -10.41 7.79 -22.33
C ALA A 159 -10.02 9.19 -22.84
N THR A 160 -9.30 10.00 -22.05
CA THR A 160 -8.77 11.30 -22.52
C THR A 160 -7.74 11.17 -23.65
N ARG A 161 -7.15 9.97 -23.81
CA ARG A 161 -6.22 9.62 -24.91
C ARG A 161 -6.90 8.92 -26.08
N GLY A 162 -8.24 8.97 -26.12
CA GLY A 162 -9.04 8.39 -27.21
C GLY A 162 -9.20 6.87 -27.13
N ALA A 163 -8.94 6.27 -25.97
CA ALA A 163 -9.22 4.84 -25.76
C ALA A 163 -10.71 4.62 -25.45
N PRO A 164 -11.41 3.78 -26.19
CA PRO A 164 -12.77 3.37 -25.84
C PRO A 164 -12.72 2.47 -24.58
N ILE A 165 -13.34 2.93 -23.52
CA ILE A 165 -13.44 2.15 -22.29
C ILE A 165 -14.74 1.37 -22.28
N PRO A 166 -14.72 0.05 -22.07
CA PRO A 166 -15.92 -0.77 -22.02
C PRO A 166 -16.93 -0.29 -20.96
N ASP A 167 -18.19 -0.21 -21.34
CA ASP A 167 -19.28 0.22 -20.46
C ASP A 167 -19.39 -0.60 -19.20
N GLU A 168 -19.06 -1.88 -19.25
CA GLU A 168 -19.06 -2.80 -18.11
C GLU A 168 -18.07 -2.40 -17.03
N LEU A 169 -16.93 -1.81 -17.39
CA LEU A 169 -15.94 -1.32 -16.41
C LEU A 169 -16.46 -0.07 -15.68
N ASN A 170 -17.22 0.77 -16.37
CA ASN A 170 -17.84 1.95 -15.77
C ASN A 170 -19.02 1.62 -14.85
N LYS A 171 -19.70 0.48 -15.10
CA LYS A 171 -20.90 0.04 -14.39
C LYS A 171 -20.66 -1.10 -13.40
N ARG A 172 -19.39 -1.52 -13.22
CA ARG A 172 -19.03 -2.64 -12.35
C ARG A 172 -19.41 -2.40 -10.89
N ASP A 173 -19.55 -3.46 -10.14
CA ASP A 173 -19.64 -3.41 -8.68
C ASP A 173 -18.30 -2.94 -8.08
N LEU A 174 -18.28 -1.71 -7.55
CA LEU A 174 -17.07 -1.12 -6.96
C LEU A 174 -16.60 -1.83 -5.68
N THR A 175 -17.40 -2.69 -5.08
CA THR A 175 -17.00 -3.47 -3.90
C THR A 175 -16.13 -4.67 -4.24
N GLN A 176 -16.08 -5.03 -5.53
CA GLN A 176 -15.26 -6.14 -6.04
C GLN A 176 -13.88 -5.63 -6.49
N PRO A 177 -12.85 -6.48 -6.43
CA PRO A 177 -11.53 -6.12 -6.96
C PRO A 177 -11.60 -5.84 -8.46
N ASN A 178 -10.67 -5.01 -8.95
CA ASN A 178 -10.45 -4.84 -10.37
C ASN A 178 -9.83 -6.14 -10.94
N GLY A 179 -10.19 -6.45 -12.18
CA GLY A 179 -9.62 -7.58 -12.94
C GLY A 179 -9.06 -7.11 -14.28
N PRO A 180 -8.37 -7.99 -15.02
CA PRO A 180 -7.87 -7.69 -16.37
C PRO A 180 -9.02 -7.54 -17.37
N ASN A 181 -8.78 -6.70 -18.42
CA ASN A 181 -9.72 -6.51 -19.53
C ASN A 181 -8.97 -6.43 -20.87
N GLU A 182 -9.27 -7.31 -21.79
CA GLU A 182 -8.57 -7.43 -23.07
C GLU A 182 -8.66 -6.15 -23.94
N GLN A 183 -9.81 -5.47 -23.97
CA GLN A 183 -9.95 -4.23 -24.73
C GLN A 183 -9.09 -3.10 -24.16
N VAL A 184 -8.98 -3.02 -22.82
CA VAL A 184 -8.07 -2.07 -22.17
C VAL A 184 -6.62 -2.40 -22.49
N GLN A 185 -6.25 -3.69 -22.54
CA GLN A 185 -4.91 -4.14 -22.93
C GLN A 185 -4.55 -3.73 -24.35
N GLU A 186 -5.46 -3.90 -25.31
CA GLU A 186 -5.27 -3.45 -26.70
C GLU A 186 -5.01 -1.94 -26.76
N GLU A 187 -5.76 -1.14 -26.02
CA GLU A 187 -5.60 0.30 -25.98
C GLU A 187 -4.29 0.74 -25.32
N ILE A 188 -3.88 0.09 -24.25
CA ILE A 188 -2.57 0.33 -23.64
C ILE A 188 -1.45 0.02 -24.65
N LEU A 189 -1.51 -1.10 -25.35
CA LEU A 189 -0.55 -1.45 -26.41
C LEU A 189 -0.52 -0.40 -27.53
N ARG A 190 -1.68 0.08 -27.95
CA ARG A 190 -1.79 1.17 -28.94
C ARG A 190 -1.07 2.42 -28.46
N LEU A 191 -1.27 2.80 -27.20
CA LEU A 191 -0.62 3.98 -26.59
C LEU A 191 0.89 3.78 -26.44
N TYR A 192 1.36 2.59 -26.06
CA TYR A 192 2.80 2.30 -26.04
C TYR A 192 3.47 2.56 -27.40
N LYS A 193 2.80 2.19 -28.49
CA LYS A 193 3.34 2.33 -29.85
C LYS A 193 3.26 3.78 -30.38
N ASN A 194 2.17 4.49 -30.06
CA ASN A 194 1.84 5.76 -30.71
C ASN A 194 1.96 6.99 -29.83
N ALA A 195 2.16 6.82 -28.52
CA ALA A 195 2.31 7.89 -27.52
C ALA A 195 3.44 7.55 -26.54
N PRO A 196 4.72 7.71 -26.96
CA PRO A 196 5.88 7.30 -26.13
C PRO A 196 5.90 7.92 -24.74
N GLU A 197 5.32 9.11 -24.56
CA GLU A 197 5.20 9.77 -23.27
C GLU A 197 4.31 9.01 -22.29
N CYS A 198 3.32 8.25 -22.79
CA CYS A 198 2.49 7.36 -21.95
C CYS A 198 3.27 6.15 -21.44
N SER A 199 4.25 5.67 -22.21
CA SER A 199 5.08 4.53 -21.81
C SER A 199 5.83 4.81 -20.52
N ILE A 200 6.28 6.05 -20.30
CA ILE A 200 6.94 6.46 -19.05
C ILE A 200 6.00 6.27 -17.85
N LEU A 201 4.74 6.67 -17.99
CA LEU A 201 3.74 6.47 -16.95
C LEU A 201 3.48 4.97 -16.69
N PHE A 202 3.29 4.19 -17.74
CA PHE A 202 2.97 2.77 -17.64
C PHE A 202 4.10 1.98 -16.98
N GLU A 203 5.36 2.30 -17.30
CA GLU A 203 6.52 1.70 -16.64
C GLU A 203 6.58 2.09 -15.15
N LEU A 204 6.34 3.35 -14.81
CA LEU A 204 6.30 3.78 -13.39
C LEU A 204 5.16 3.12 -12.61
N MET A 205 3.99 2.91 -13.23
CA MET A 205 2.89 2.15 -12.62
C MET A 205 3.31 0.70 -12.35
N THR A 206 3.97 0.07 -13.33
CA THR A 206 4.51 -1.29 -13.18
C THR A 206 5.58 -1.37 -12.09
N ASP A 207 6.50 -0.40 -12.03
CA ASP A 207 7.53 -0.29 -10.98
C ASP A 207 6.91 -0.18 -9.57
N VAL A 208 5.80 0.57 -9.44
CA VAL A 208 5.08 0.70 -8.15
C VAL A 208 4.44 -0.62 -7.74
N ASP A 209 3.82 -1.32 -8.69
CA ASP A 209 3.20 -2.62 -8.45
C ASP A 209 4.24 -3.69 -8.10
N GLU A 210 5.37 -3.73 -8.83
CA GLU A 210 6.49 -4.60 -8.50
C GLU A 210 7.00 -4.32 -7.07
N GLY A 211 7.20 -3.05 -6.72
CA GLY A 211 7.64 -2.66 -5.38
C GLY A 211 6.65 -3.09 -4.28
N LEU A 212 5.33 -3.05 -4.54
CA LEU A 212 4.32 -3.56 -3.61
C LEU A 212 4.40 -5.09 -3.45
N GLN A 213 4.61 -5.81 -4.54
CA GLN A 213 4.75 -7.28 -4.51
C GLN A 213 6.05 -7.69 -3.81
N GLU A 214 7.15 -6.99 -4.06
CA GLU A 214 8.43 -7.17 -3.38
C GLU A 214 8.27 -6.93 -1.86
N TRP A 215 7.63 -5.83 -1.46
CA TRP A 215 7.37 -5.54 -0.06
C TRP A 215 6.55 -6.66 0.60
N ARG A 216 5.48 -7.15 -0.05
CA ARG A 216 4.68 -8.28 0.45
C ARG A 216 5.53 -9.53 0.64
N TYR A 217 6.37 -9.86 -0.33
CA TYR A 217 7.27 -11.02 -0.24
C TYR A 217 8.26 -10.88 0.92
N ARG A 218 8.94 -9.74 1.03
CA ARG A 218 9.91 -9.47 2.09
C ARG A 218 9.23 -9.50 3.47
N HIS A 219 8.06 -8.91 3.61
CA HIS A 219 7.29 -8.95 4.84
C HIS A 219 6.90 -10.37 5.25
N ILE A 220 6.46 -11.20 4.32
CA ILE A 220 6.17 -12.62 4.61
C ILE A 220 7.42 -13.34 5.10
N LYS A 221 8.56 -13.14 4.45
CA LYS A 221 9.83 -13.76 4.85
C LYS A 221 10.29 -13.29 6.23
N LEU A 222 10.12 -12.01 6.53
CA LEU A 222 10.36 -11.47 7.86
C LEU A 222 9.49 -12.16 8.91
N VAL A 223 8.19 -12.31 8.66
CA VAL A 223 7.26 -12.99 9.59
C VAL A 223 7.64 -14.47 9.75
N GLU A 224 7.93 -15.19 8.64
CA GLU A 224 8.36 -16.60 8.68
C GLU A 224 9.62 -16.79 9.54
N ARG A 225 10.64 -15.95 9.38
CA ARG A 225 11.89 -16.06 10.14
C ARG A 225 11.78 -15.62 11.59
N THR A 226 10.80 -14.75 11.92
CA THR A 226 10.64 -14.20 13.28
C THR A 226 9.74 -15.06 14.15
N ILE A 227 8.58 -15.50 13.65
CA ILE A 227 7.59 -16.25 14.43
C ILE A 227 7.29 -17.66 13.88
N GLY A 228 7.81 -18.00 12.69
CA GLY A 228 7.57 -19.29 12.05
C GLY A 228 6.08 -19.53 11.75
N ALA A 229 5.60 -20.71 12.13
CA ALA A 229 4.22 -21.12 11.93
C ALA A 229 3.24 -20.63 13.02
N LYS A 230 3.70 -19.80 13.97
CA LYS A 230 2.83 -19.28 15.04
C LYS A 230 1.78 -18.34 14.45
N LYS A 231 0.60 -18.30 15.10
CA LYS A 231 -0.44 -17.31 14.78
C LYS A 231 0.03 -15.90 15.10
N GLY A 232 -0.45 -14.90 14.35
CA GLY A 232 -0.26 -13.51 14.67
C GLY A 232 -0.90 -13.13 16.02
N THR A 233 -0.34 -12.13 16.71
CA THR A 233 -0.87 -11.64 18.00
C THR A 233 -2.31 -11.13 17.88
N GLY A 234 -2.72 -10.59 16.74
CA GLY A 234 -4.10 -10.16 16.45
C GLY A 234 -5.04 -11.28 16.03
N GLY A 235 -4.68 -12.56 16.21
CA GLY A 235 -5.55 -13.71 15.90
C GLY A 235 -5.61 -14.09 14.41
N SER A 236 -4.83 -13.45 13.55
CA SER A 236 -4.76 -13.83 12.14
C SER A 236 -4.12 -15.20 11.95
N PRO A 237 -4.41 -15.90 10.82
CA PRO A 237 -3.77 -17.18 10.50
C PRO A 237 -2.23 -17.08 10.33
N GLY A 238 -1.65 -15.85 10.36
CA GLY A 238 -0.22 -15.64 10.19
C GLY A 238 0.21 -15.76 8.73
N VAL A 239 1.33 -16.44 8.48
CA VAL A 239 1.96 -16.57 7.15
C VAL A 239 1.02 -17.10 6.06
N PRO A 240 0.16 -18.12 6.27
CA PRO A 240 -0.76 -18.58 5.24
C PRO A 240 -1.66 -17.48 4.69
N PHE A 241 -2.22 -16.62 5.55
CA PHE A 241 -3.05 -15.50 5.13
C PHE A 241 -2.27 -14.46 4.31
N LEU A 242 -1.04 -14.17 4.72
CA LEU A 242 -0.19 -13.21 4.01
C LEU A 242 0.16 -13.70 2.59
N LYS A 243 0.36 -15.00 2.43
CA LYS A 243 0.66 -15.64 1.13
C LYS A 243 -0.45 -15.48 0.09
N GLU A 244 -1.69 -15.28 0.49
CA GLU A 244 -2.82 -15.07 -0.43
C GLU A 244 -2.64 -13.82 -1.32
N SER A 245 -1.89 -12.83 -0.84
CA SER A 245 -1.62 -11.60 -1.57
C SER A 245 -0.36 -11.65 -2.46
N LEU A 246 0.44 -12.74 -2.38
CA LEU A 246 1.60 -12.91 -3.26
C LEU A 246 1.17 -13.09 -4.71
N PHE A 247 1.97 -12.52 -5.61
CA PHE A 247 1.75 -12.59 -7.06
C PHE A 247 0.36 -12.09 -7.49
N ARG A 248 -0.22 -11.17 -6.71
CA ARG A 248 -1.46 -10.48 -7.05
C ARG A 248 -1.12 -9.06 -7.45
N PRO A 249 -0.92 -8.79 -8.75
CA PRO A 249 -0.64 -7.45 -9.22
C PRO A 249 -1.87 -6.55 -9.04
N VAL A 250 -1.63 -5.26 -8.95
CA VAL A 250 -2.67 -4.23 -8.95
C VAL A 250 -3.02 -3.87 -10.39
N PHE A 251 -2.02 -3.55 -11.21
CA PHE A 251 -2.20 -3.12 -12.59
C PHE A 251 -2.17 -4.31 -13.55
N HIS A 252 -3.15 -5.21 -13.46
CA HIS A 252 -3.22 -6.48 -14.20
C HIS A 252 -2.97 -6.32 -15.70
N ASP A 253 -3.55 -5.29 -16.33
CA ASP A 253 -3.49 -5.08 -17.77
C ASP A 253 -2.08 -4.71 -18.24
N LEU A 254 -1.32 -3.95 -17.42
CA LEU A 254 0.07 -3.61 -17.73
C LEU A 254 0.98 -4.84 -17.70
N TRP A 255 0.71 -5.79 -16.82
CA TRP A 255 1.45 -7.05 -16.75
C TRP A 255 1.04 -8.01 -17.89
N ALA A 256 -0.25 -8.08 -18.18
CA ALA A 256 -0.79 -9.01 -19.18
C ALA A 256 -0.25 -8.76 -20.60
N ILE A 257 0.01 -7.50 -20.95
CA ILE A 257 0.47 -7.14 -22.31
C ILE A 257 1.96 -7.37 -22.55
N ARG A 258 2.77 -7.69 -21.53
CA ARG A 258 4.25 -7.77 -21.68
C ARG A 258 4.70 -8.76 -22.75
N HIS A 259 3.98 -9.84 -22.96
CA HIS A 259 4.30 -10.84 -23.98
C HIS A 259 3.96 -10.39 -25.42
N GLN A 260 3.29 -9.24 -25.57
CA GLN A 260 2.87 -8.70 -26.88
C GLN A 260 3.72 -7.50 -27.34
N MET A 261 4.72 -7.10 -26.55
CA MET A 261 5.64 -5.99 -26.82
C MET A 261 6.84 -6.41 -27.65
#